data_c5c52cc4a94bbe7bc9027bf9909ba466
#
_entry.id   c5c52cc4a94bbe7bc9027bf9909ba466
#
_cell.length_a   1.000
_cell.length_b   1.000
_cell.length_c   1.000
_cell.angle_alpha   90.00
_cell.angle_beta   90.00
_cell.angle_gamma   90.00
#
_symmetry.space_group_name_H-M   'P 1'
#
loop_
_entity.id
_entity.type
_entity.pdbx_description
1 polymer ?
#
loop_
_entity_poly.entity_id
_entity_poly.type
_entity_poly.pdbx_seq_one_letter_code
_entity_poly.pdbx_strand_id
1 'polypeptide(L)'
;MRGGTSRGPYFLKSDLPSDTKQRDKILLAAMGSPDVRQIDGLGGADPVKSKVAIISKSEEDNVDVDYHFAQVKIDEPIVDTKPSCGNMLIGVGPASVERGLVKANNDHTKIIIRDVNTGMKIEEIVQTPGGEVSYDGDFKIDGVPNTGTPVEIRFLDSIGAKTKKLFPTGNKIDNINGKECSLVDAAMPVVFFKANDFGVSGNETHLELNQNKKLIDEMGEIRIELGKRIGFGDVSKSVIPKVALISKPDKGSIKSRYFMPWSCHNGYAITGSICLLAASKSKGTVCSDFYSDYSDKGNFEIEHPTGCLLYTSDAADDRSWV
;
A
#
# COMPACT_ATOMS: atom_id res chain seq x y z
N MET A 1 -9.34 -13.69 -4.72
CA MET A 1 -8.42 -13.17 -5.77
C MET A 1 -7.06 -12.81 -5.21
N ARG A 2 -6.05 -12.69 -6.06
CA ARG A 2 -4.77 -12.04 -5.77
C ARG A 2 -4.79 -10.63 -6.37
N GLY A 3 -4.32 -9.66 -5.62
CA GLY A 3 -4.04 -8.33 -6.11
C GLY A 3 -2.59 -7.96 -5.74
N GLY A 4 -1.74 -7.62 -6.72
CA GLY A 4 -0.32 -7.41 -6.48
C GLY A 4 0.33 -8.57 -5.73
N THR A 5 1.00 -8.29 -4.63
CA THR A 5 1.63 -9.28 -3.73
C THR A 5 0.72 -9.73 -2.59
N SER A 6 -0.56 -9.38 -2.58
CA SER A 6 -1.54 -9.76 -1.55
C SER A 6 -2.66 -10.61 -2.13
N ARG A 7 -3.35 -11.38 -1.27
CA ARG A 7 -4.55 -12.12 -1.67
C ARG A 7 -5.59 -12.18 -0.55
N GLY A 8 -6.85 -12.35 -0.96
CA GLY A 8 -7.98 -12.54 -0.06
C GLY A 8 -9.31 -12.63 -0.81
N PRO A 9 -10.41 -12.90 -0.08
CA PRO A 9 -11.75 -12.85 -0.65
C PRO A 9 -12.20 -11.41 -0.93
N TYR A 10 -13.06 -11.29 -1.95
CA TYR A 10 -13.78 -10.07 -2.31
C TYR A 10 -15.27 -10.33 -2.11
N PHE A 11 -15.84 -9.71 -1.07
CA PHE A 11 -17.26 -9.83 -0.74
C PHE A 11 -18.05 -8.66 -1.33
N LEU A 12 -19.26 -8.92 -1.80
CA LEU A 12 -20.22 -7.84 -1.98
C LEU A 12 -20.69 -7.34 -0.60
N LYS A 13 -20.81 -6.03 -0.44
CA LYS A 13 -21.34 -5.44 0.79
C LYS A 13 -22.73 -5.96 1.13
N SER A 14 -23.55 -6.26 0.11
CA SER A 14 -24.89 -6.84 0.24
C SER A 14 -24.90 -8.26 0.83
N ASP A 15 -23.81 -9.01 0.70
CA ASP A 15 -23.70 -10.38 1.20
C ASP A 15 -23.28 -10.42 2.69
N LEU A 16 -23.00 -9.25 3.29
CA LEU A 16 -22.55 -9.11 4.65
C LEU A 16 -23.57 -8.34 5.51
N PRO A 17 -23.71 -8.68 6.81
CA PRO A 17 -24.54 -7.90 7.71
C PRO A 17 -24.07 -6.44 7.82
N SER A 18 -25.02 -5.52 7.97
CA SER A 18 -24.72 -4.10 8.25
C SER A 18 -24.16 -3.87 9.66
N ASP A 19 -24.49 -4.74 10.62
CA ASP A 19 -23.91 -4.70 11.96
C ASP A 19 -22.42 -5.10 11.92
N THR A 20 -21.58 -4.18 12.36
CA THR A 20 -20.12 -4.34 12.32
C THR A 20 -19.64 -5.58 13.09
N LYS A 21 -20.26 -5.89 14.25
CA LYS A 21 -19.82 -7.03 15.07
C LYS A 21 -20.16 -8.35 14.39
N GLN A 22 -21.34 -8.43 13.75
CA GLN A 22 -21.74 -9.62 13.01
C GLN A 22 -20.89 -9.78 11.75
N ARG A 23 -20.65 -8.69 10.99
CA ARG A 23 -19.75 -8.69 9.85
C ARG A 23 -18.37 -9.20 10.23
N ASP A 24 -17.77 -8.65 11.29
CA ASP A 24 -16.41 -9.00 11.71
C ASP A 24 -16.31 -10.48 12.13
N LYS A 25 -17.35 -11.05 12.78
CA LYS A 25 -17.43 -12.51 13.06
C LYS A 25 -17.40 -13.34 11.79
N ILE A 26 -18.12 -12.92 10.75
CA ILE A 26 -18.11 -13.62 9.45
C ILE A 26 -16.74 -13.53 8.81
N LEU A 27 -16.10 -12.35 8.83
CA LEU A 27 -14.77 -12.17 8.24
C LEU A 27 -13.71 -12.99 8.99
N LEU A 28 -13.76 -13.05 10.31
CA LEU A 28 -12.89 -13.91 11.12
C LEU A 28 -13.08 -15.39 10.76
N ALA A 29 -14.32 -15.87 10.71
CA ALA A 29 -14.62 -17.25 10.34
C ALA A 29 -14.18 -17.58 8.90
N ALA A 30 -14.47 -16.69 7.95
CA ALA A 30 -14.06 -16.86 6.55
C ALA A 30 -12.54 -16.95 6.38
N MET A 31 -11.79 -16.24 7.22
CA MET A 31 -10.32 -16.26 7.17
C MET A 31 -9.70 -17.35 8.04
N GLY A 32 -10.49 -18.02 8.89
CA GLY A 32 -9.99 -19.03 9.82
C GLY A 32 -9.26 -18.44 11.02
N SER A 33 -9.63 -17.22 11.44
CA SER A 33 -9.02 -16.54 12.59
C SER A 33 -9.93 -16.65 13.82
N PRO A 34 -9.34 -16.70 15.05
CA PRO A 34 -7.91 -16.70 15.37
C PRO A 34 -7.32 -18.12 15.36
N ASP A 35 -6.47 -18.43 14.44
CA ASP A 35 -5.60 -19.61 14.38
C ASP A 35 -4.36 -19.24 13.57
N VAL A 36 -3.17 -19.47 14.14
CA VAL A 36 -1.88 -19.13 13.49
C VAL A 36 -1.69 -19.79 12.12
N ARG A 37 -2.40 -20.86 11.83
CA ARG A 37 -2.39 -21.55 10.53
C ARG A 37 -3.55 -21.16 9.64
N GLN A 38 -4.62 -20.56 10.21
CA GLN A 38 -5.89 -20.25 9.51
C GLN A 38 -6.44 -21.47 8.73
N ILE A 39 -6.35 -22.67 9.30
CA ILE A 39 -6.54 -23.93 8.58
C ILE A 39 -7.98 -24.16 8.12
N ASP A 40 -8.95 -23.63 8.86
CA ASP A 40 -10.39 -23.79 8.56
C ASP A 40 -10.92 -22.65 7.67
N GLY A 41 -10.03 -21.77 7.15
CA GLY A 41 -10.44 -20.61 6.38
C GLY A 41 -9.64 -20.39 5.10
N LEU A 42 -9.93 -19.24 4.46
CA LEU A 42 -9.25 -18.79 3.23
C LEU A 42 -7.93 -18.09 3.50
N GLY A 43 -7.59 -17.83 4.75
CA GLY A 43 -6.34 -17.21 5.15
C GLY A 43 -5.13 -18.07 4.79
N GLY A 44 -3.95 -17.49 4.86
CA GLY A 44 -2.72 -18.18 4.48
C GLY A 44 -1.60 -18.03 5.51
N ALA A 45 -1.94 -17.84 6.79
CA ALA A 45 -0.99 -17.72 7.90
C ALA A 45 0.09 -16.64 7.69
N ASP A 46 -0.24 -15.61 6.93
CA ASP A 46 0.64 -14.52 6.56
C ASP A 46 -0.19 -13.23 6.40
N PRO A 47 0.24 -12.07 6.93
CA PRO A 47 -0.52 -10.83 6.85
C PRO A 47 -0.89 -10.40 5.42
N VAL A 48 -0.07 -10.72 4.40
CA VAL A 48 -0.40 -10.43 3.00
C VAL A 48 -1.44 -11.38 2.41
N LYS A 49 -1.76 -12.46 3.12
CA LYS A 49 -2.75 -13.49 2.75
C LYS A 49 -3.95 -13.53 3.69
N SER A 50 -4.02 -12.63 4.68
CA SER A 50 -5.13 -12.51 5.63
C SER A 50 -5.84 -11.16 5.49
N LYS A 51 -6.33 -10.90 4.29
CA LYS A 51 -6.93 -9.64 3.85
C LYS A 51 -8.30 -9.87 3.23
N VAL A 52 -9.18 -8.88 3.37
CA VAL A 52 -10.53 -8.90 2.81
C VAL A 52 -10.80 -7.59 2.09
N ALA A 53 -11.38 -7.67 0.90
CA ALA A 53 -12.01 -6.57 0.21
C ALA A 53 -13.53 -6.69 0.30
N ILE A 54 -14.22 -5.61 0.65
CA ILE A 54 -15.67 -5.50 0.62
C ILE A 54 -16.01 -4.44 -0.42
N ILE A 55 -16.77 -4.80 -1.45
CA ILE A 55 -17.07 -3.94 -2.58
C ILE A 55 -18.57 -3.72 -2.73
N SER A 56 -18.95 -2.55 -3.19
CA SER A 56 -20.34 -2.21 -3.53
C SER A 56 -20.37 -1.16 -4.62
N LYS A 57 -21.52 -1.06 -5.33
CA LYS A 57 -21.75 0.12 -6.16
C LYS A 57 -21.69 1.36 -5.28
N SER A 58 -21.07 2.44 -5.77
CA SER A 58 -21.01 3.70 -5.05
C SER A 58 -22.30 4.49 -5.20
N GLU A 59 -22.66 5.23 -4.15
CA GLU A 59 -23.73 6.24 -4.18
C GLU A 59 -23.17 7.65 -4.45
N GLU A 60 -21.85 7.80 -4.52
CA GLU A 60 -21.17 9.07 -4.78
C GLU A 60 -21.13 9.34 -6.29
N ASP A 61 -21.46 10.56 -6.69
CA ASP A 61 -21.39 10.98 -8.08
C ASP A 61 -19.98 10.84 -8.67
N ASN A 62 -19.92 10.32 -9.91
CA ASN A 62 -18.66 10.05 -10.62
C ASN A 62 -17.73 9.03 -9.92
N VAL A 63 -18.31 8.14 -9.11
CA VAL A 63 -17.61 6.98 -8.53
C VAL A 63 -18.42 5.74 -8.85
N ASP A 64 -17.76 4.71 -9.40
CA ASP A 64 -18.42 3.47 -9.79
C ASP A 64 -18.56 2.50 -8.61
N VAL A 65 -17.50 2.37 -7.81
CA VAL A 65 -17.37 1.34 -6.79
C VAL A 65 -16.80 1.91 -5.49
N ASP A 66 -17.39 1.50 -4.37
CA ASP A 66 -16.81 1.65 -3.04
C ASP A 66 -15.99 0.41 -2.69
N TYR A 67 -14.77 0.63 -2.26
CA TYR A 67 -13.85 -0.38 -1.75
C TYR A 67 -13.60 -0.16 -0.27
N HIS A 68 -13.97 -1.12 0.58
CA HIS A 68 -13.69 -1.12 2.01
C HIS A 68 -12.74 -2.27 2.34
N PHE A 69 -11.55 -1.93 2.76
CA PHE A 69 -10.50 -2.89 3.13
C PHE A 69 -10.63 -3.32 4.58
N ALA A 70 -10.36 -4.60 4.85
CA ALA A 70 -10.22 -5.14 6.19
C ALA A 70 -8.98 -6.03 6.29
N GLN A 71 -8.12 -5.73 7.26
CA GLN A 71 -7.03 -6.62 7.69
C GLN A 71 -7.55 -7.52 8.79
N VAL A 72 -7.60 -8.83 8.54
CA VAL A 72 -7.96 -9.81 9.56
C VAL A 72 -6.68 -10.29 10.24
N LYS A 73 -6.57 -10.11 11.56
CA LYS A 73 -5.43 -10.62 12.32
C LYS A 73 -5.46 -12.15 12.35
N ILE A 74 -4.29 -12.76 12.31
CA ILE A 74 -4.16 -14.22 12.19
C ILE A 74 -4.45 -14.91 13.53
N ASP A 75 -3.81 -14.42 14.59
CA ASP A 75 -3.73 -15.00 15.93
C ASP A 75 -4.63 -14.31 16.97
N GLU A 76 -5.28 -13.21 16.59
CA GLU A 76 -6.21 -12.47 17.44
C GLU A 76 -7.58 -12.34 16.76
N PRO A 77 -8.70 -12.31 17.50
CA PRO A 77 -10.03 -12.12 16.94
C PRO A 77 -10.31 -10.65 16.60
N ILE A 78 -9.46 -10.05 15.75
CA ILE A 78 -9.51 -8.63 15.40
C ILE A 78 -9.63 -8.48 13.88
N VAL A 79 -10.58 -7.65 13.46
CA VAL A 79 -10.72 -7.13 12.10
C VAL A 79 -10.39 -5.64 12.14
N ASP A 80 -9.27 -5.25 11.52
CA ASP A 80 -8.84 -3.85 11.46
C ASP A 80 -9.24 -3.24 10.11
N THR A 81 -10.13 -2.25 10.15
CA THR A 81 -10.61 -1.50 8.98
C THR A 81 -10.05 -0.08 8.92
N LYS A 82 -9.05 0.27 9.73
CA LYS A 82 -8.41 1.59 9.68
C LYS A 82 -7.43 1.75 8.52
N PRO A 83 -6.58 0.73 8.19
CA PRO A 83 -5.67 0.83 7.06
C PRO A 83 -6.39 0.67 5.73
N SER A 84 -5.70 1.01 4.65
CA SER A 84 -6.05 0.61 3.29
C SER A 84 -4.98 -0.32 2.71
N CYS A 85 -5.29 -0.97 1.59
CA CYS A 85 -4.36 -1.86 0.91
C CYS A 85 -4.41 -1.70 -0.61
N GLY A 86 -3.40 -1.00 -1.17
CA GLY A 86 -3.26 -0.83 -2.61
C GLY A 86 -3.08 -2.13 -3.38
N ASN A 87 -2.43 -3.14 -2.79
CA ASN A 87 -2.32 -4.46 -3.42
C ASN A 87 -3.69 -5.16 -3.58
N MET A 88 -4.54 -5.14 -2.55
CA MET A 88 -5.90 -5.67 -2.66
C MET A 88 -6.78 -4.84 -3.60
N LEU A 89 -6.52 -3.54 -3.70
CA LEU A 89 -7.22 -2.64 -4.61
C LEU A 89 -7.13 -3.13 -6.06
N ILE A 90 -5.99 -3.65 -6.52
CA ILE A 90 -5.80 -4.18 -7.89
C ILE A 90 -6.87 -5.20 -8.32
N GLY A 91 -7.43 -5.94 -7.38
CA GLY A 91 -8.49 -6.91 -7.68
C GLY A 91 -9.90 -6.34 -7.58
N VAL A 92 -10.06 -5.07 -7.21
CA VAL A 92 -11.39 -4.46 -7.02
C VAL A 92 -12.09 -4.27 -8.35
N GLY A 93 -11.39 -3.74 -9.36
CA GLY A 93 -11.96 -3.57 -10.71
C GLY A 93 -12.38 -4.90 -11.34
N PRO A 94 -11.47 -5.89 -11.46
CA PRO A 94 -11.83 -7.22 -11.94
C PRO A 94 -13.02 -7.84 -11.19
N ALA A 95 -13.01 -7.81 -9.85
CA ALA A 95 -14.10 -8.32 -9.04
C ALA A 95 -15.43 -7.58 -9.29
N SER A 96 -15.37 -6.27 -9.50
CA SER A 96 -16.54 -5.44 -9.75
C SER A 96 -17.21 -5.74 -11.08
N VAL A 97 -16.40 -6.01 -12.11
CA VAL A 97 -16.92 -6.46 -13.41
C VAL A 97 -17.56 -7.84 -13.28
N GLU A 98 -16.85 -8.83 -12.71
CA GLU A 98 -17.36 -10.20 -12.56
C GLU A 98 -18.61 -10.28 -11.70
N ARG A 99 -18.74 -9.40 -10.69
CA ARG A 99 -19.92 -9.34 -9.81
C ARG A 99 -21.04 -8.45 -10.37
N GLY A 100 -20.87 -7.90 -11.58
CA GLY A 100 -21.89 -7.08 -12.23
C GLY A 100 -22.13 -5.71 -11.61
N LEU A 101 -21.20 -5.20 -10.78
CA LEU A 101 -21.27 -3.84 -10.25
C LEU A 101 -20.95 -2.81 -11.33
N VAL A 102 -20.06 -3.18 -12.26
CA VAL A 102 -19.65 -2.36 -13.41
C VAL A 102 -19.82 -3.17 -14.68
N LYS A 103 -20.39 -2.54 -15.71
CA LYS A 103 -20.49 -3.16 -17.04
C LYS A 103 -19.14 -3.04 -17.75
N ALA A 104 -18.63 -4.15 -18.22
CA ALA A 104 -17.41 -4.15 -19.02
C ALA A 104 -17.58 -3.42 -20.35
N ASN A 105 -16.56 -2.68 -20.75
CA ASN A 105 -16.38 -2.24 -22.13
C ASN A 105 -15.59 -3.29 -22.91
N ASN A 106 -15.57 -3.15 -24.24
CA ASN A 106 -14.67 -3.94 -25.08
C ASN A 106 -13.23 -3.41 -24.93
N ASP A 107 -12.24 -4.30 -24.93
CA ASP A 107 -10.80 -4.09 -24.77
C ASP A 107 -10.36 -3.70 -23.34
N HIS A 108 -10.83 -2.61 -22.76
CA HIS A 108 -10.51 -2.22 -21.39
C HIS A 108 -11.66 -1.45 -20.74
N THR A 109 -11.78 -1.62 -19.44
CA THR A 109 -12.81 -0.98 -18.62
C THR A 109 -12.15 -0.06 -17.60
N LYS A 110 -12.47 1.22 -17.68
CA LYS A 110 -12.09 2.23 -16.71
C LYS A 110 -13.10 2.26 -15.57
N ILE A 111 -12.63 2.24 -14.33
CA ILE A 111 -13.44 2.18 -13.13
C ILE A 111 -12.93 3.21 -12.13
N ILE A 112 -13.81 4.08 -11.65
CA ILE A 112 -13.47 5.00 -10.56
C ILE A 112 -13.88 4.36 -9.24
N ILE A 113 -12.90 4.14 -8.38
CA ILE A 113 -13.05 3.47 -7.09
C ILE A 113 -12.84 4.49 -5.97
N ARG A 114 -13.73 4.51 -4.99
CA ARG A 114 -13.50 5.20 -3.73
C ARG A 114 -13.03 4.21 -2.68
N ASP A 115 -11.86 4.46 -2.14
CA ASP A 115 -11.38 3.78 -0.94
C ASP A 115 -12.08 4.34 0.29
N VAL A 116 -12.99 3.58 0.86
CA VAL A 116 -13.81 4.00 2.03
C VAL A 116 -12.95 4.23 3.27
N ASN A 117 -11.83 3.52 3.40
CA ASN A 117 -10.94 3.66 4.56
C ASN A 117 -10.19 5.01 4.58
N THR A 118 -9.91 5.56 3.40
CA THR A 118 -9.09 6.78 3.25
C THR A 118 -9.86 7.97 2.66
N GLY A 119 -10.95 7.70 1.92
CA GLY A 119 -11.68 8.68 1.13
C GLY A 119 -11.02 9.00 -0.21
N MET A 120 -9.89 8.36 -0.55
CA MET A 120 -9.20 8.59 -1.83
C MET A 120 -10.01 8.03 -3.00
N LYS A 121 -9.92 8.72 -4.14
CA LYS A 121 -10.41 8.24 -5.43
C LYS A 121 -9.27 7.69 -6.25
N ILE A 122 -9.53 6.56 -6.86
CA ILE A 122 -8.58 5.81 -7.66
C ILE A 122 -9.23 5.47 -8.99
N GLU A 123 -8.52 5.69 -10.08
CA GLU A 123 -8.86 5.18 -11.39
C GLU A 123 -8.16 3.84 -11.60
N GLU A 124 -8.93 2.82 -11.94
CA GLU A 124 -8.43 1.50 -12.29
C GLU A 124 -8.80 1.17 -13.74
N ILE A 125 -7.82 0.68 -14.52
CA ILE A 125 -8.04 0.26 -15.90
C ILE A 125 -7.82 -1.24 -15.98
N VAL A 126 -8.93 -1.96 -16.20
CA VAL A 126 -8.98 -3.42 -16.29
C VAL A 126 -9.00 -3.85 -17.75
N GLN A 127 -8.19 -4.84 -18.11
CA GLN A 127 -8.22 -5.43 -19.45
C GLN A 127 -9.47 -6.30 -19.60
N THR A 128 -10.32 -5.95 -20.55
CA THR A 128 -11.61 -6.62 -20.78
C THR A 128 -11.83 -6.94 -22.26
N PRO A 129 -10.94 -7.72 -22.91
CA PRO A 129 -11.11 -8.09 -24.31
C PRO A 129 -12.41 -8.88 -24.49
N GLY A 130 -13.23 -8.45 -25.46
CA GLY A 130 -14.53 -9.08 -25.70
C GLY A 130 -15.59 -8.81 -24.63
N GLY A 131 -15.33 -7.91 -23.66
CA GLY A 131 -16.22 -7.59 -22.57
C GLY A 131 -16.09 -8.50 -21.34
N GLU A 132 -15.05 -9.31 -21.26
CA GLU A 132 -14.76 -10.20 -20.13
C GLU A 132 -13.39 -9.87 -19.51
N VAL A 133 -13.26 -10.05 -18.19
CA VAL A 133 -11.98 -9.81 -17.51
C VAL A 133 -10.92 -10.79 -17.98
N SER A 134 -9.77 -10.26 -18.41
CA SER A 134 -8.60 -11.08 -18.75
C SER A 134 -7.70 -11.26 -17.54
N TYR A 135 -7.31 -12.52 -17.26
CA TYR A 135 -6.36 -12.86 -16.20
C TYR A 135 -5.02 -13.38 -16.74
N ASP A 136 -5.02 -13.90 -17.97
CA ASP A 136 -3.84 -14.46 -18.60
C ASP A 136 -3.03 -13.37 -19.28
N GLY A 137 -1.74 -13.30 -18.94
CA GLY A 137 -0.82 -12.30 -19.47
C GLY A 137 0.63 -12.55 -19.03
N ASP A 138 1.54 -11.76 -19.57
CA ASP A 138 2.98 -11.93 -19.38
C ASP A 138 3.53 -10.98 -18.30
N PHE A 139 2.68 -10.17 -17.66
CA PHE A 139 3.13 -9.21 -16.67
C PHE A 139 3.58 -9.90 -15.40
N LYS A 140 4.84 -9.68 -15.02
CA LYS A 140 5.49 -10.29 -13.86
C LYS A 140 5.60 -9.29 -12.72
N ILE A 141 5.29 -9.75 -11.51
CA ILE A 141 5.51 -9.01 -10.27
C ILE A 141 6.53 -9.78 -9.43
N ASP A 142 7.60 -9.11 -9.01
CA ASP A 142 8.61 -9.72 -8.14
C ASP A 142 7.99 -10.15 -6.80
N GLY A 143 8.39 -11.33 -6.34
CA GLY A 143 7.78 -11.97 -5.17
C GLY A 143 6.49 -12.75 -5.47
N VAL A 144 6.05 -12.79 -6.74
CA VAL A 144 4.90 -13.59 -7.20
C VAL A 144 5.39 -14.64 -8.22
N PRO A 145 5.07 -15.95 -8.03
CA PRO A 145 5.61 -17.00 -8.88
C PRO A 145 5.16 -16.95 -10.34
N ASN A 146 3.92 -16.53 -10.58
CA ASN A 146 3.30 -16.56 -11.92
C ASN A 146 3.12 -15.15 -12.48
N THR A 147 2.92 -15.08 -13.79
CA THR A 147 2.52 -13.88 -14.53
C THR A 147 1.00 -13.69 -14.51
N GLY A 148 0.52 -12.59 -15.07
CA GLY A 148 -0.90 -12.29 -15.25
C GLY A 148 -1.10 -11.05 -16.11
N THR A 149 -2.35 -10.68 -16.33
CA THR A 149 -2.70 -9.44 -17.02
C THR A 149 -2.42 -8.23 -16.13
N PRO A 150 -1.78 -7.17 -16.65
CA PRO A 150 -1.58 -5.94 -15.89
C PRO A 150 -2.89 -5.21 -15.64
N VAL A 151 -3.01 -4.63 -14.45
CA VAL A 151 -4.07 -3.68 -14.10
C VAL A 151 -3.40 -2.35 -13.76
N GLU A 152 -3.79 -1.30 -14.48
CA GLU A 152 -3.25 0.03 -14.24
C GLU A 152 -4.04 0.72 -13.14
N ILE A 153 -3.35 1.39 -12.21
CA ILE A 153 -3.96 2.13 -11.10
C ILE A 153 -3.41 3.55 -11.09
N ARG A 154 -4.31 4.53 -11.02
CA ARG A 154 -4.00 5.95 -10.87
C ARG A 154 -4.65 6.50 -9.62
N PHE A 155 -3.87 7.04 -8.70
CA PHE A 155 -4.38 7.69 -7.50
C PHE A 155 -4.66 9.16 -7.79
N LEU A 156 -5.94 9.55 -7.78
CA LEU A 156 -6.36 10.87 -8.25
C LEU A 156 -6.11 12.00 -7.23
N ASP A 157 -6.18 11.70 -5.92
CA ASP A 157 -6.05 12.67 -4.83
C ASP A 157 -5.09 12.16 -3.76
N SER A 158 -3.84 11.87 -4.14
CA SER A 158 -2.88 11.23 -3.22
C SER A 158 -2.19 12.21 -2.27
N ILE A 159 -2.02 13.48 -2.65
CA ILE A 159 -1.26 14.46 -1.87
C ILE A 159 -2.01 14.87 -0.61
N GLY A 160 -1.36 14.73 0.54
CA GLY A 160 -1.95 15.12 1.82
C GLY A 160 -3.18 14.29 2.23
N ALA A 161 -3.25 13.03 1.80
CA ALA A 161 -4.42 12.15 1.99
C ALA A 161 -4.91 12.08 3.44
N LYS A 162 -4.01 12.15 4.43
CA LYS A 162 -4.33 12.09 5.86
C LYS A 162 -4.11 13.41 6.59
N THR A 163 -3.14 14.20 6.19
CA THR A 163 -2.72 15.42 6.91
C THR A 163 -3.05 16.71 6.17
N LYS A 164 -3.61 16.59 4.95
CA LYS A 164 -3.92 17.71 4.03
C LYS A 164 -2.69 18.47 3.53
N LYS A 165 -1.49 17.95 3.74
CA LYS A 165 -0.22 18.54 3.30
C LYS A 165 0.74 17.45 2.84
N LEU A 166 1.47 17.71 1.73
CA LEU A 166 2.54 16.81 1.29
C LEU A 166 3.63 16.64 2.37
N PHE A 167 4.02 17.74 3.02
CA PHE A 167 4.94 17.75 4.16
C PHE A 167 4.16 18.12 5.42
N PRO A 168 3.73 17.13 6.22
CA PRO A 168 2.86 17.36 7.38
C PRO A 168 3.44 18.28 8.44
N THR A 169 4.76 18.26 8.65
CA THR A 169 5.48 19.15 9.58
C THR A 169 5.72 20.55 9.01
N GLY A 170 5.53 20.73 7.71
CA GLY A 170 5.91 21.95 6.99
C GLY A 170 7.37 21.96 6.53
N ASN A 171 8.17 20.98 6.93
CA ASN A 171 9.59 20.87 6.60
C ASN A 171 9.82 19.71 5.63
N LYS A 172 10.81 19.84 4.74
CA LYS A 172 11.30 18.73 3.91
C LYS A 172 12.24 17.80 4.68
N ILE A 173 12.97 18.35 5.66
CA ILE A 173 13.82 17.62 6.59
C ILE A 173 13.43 18.01 8.02
N ASP A 174 13.17 17.00 8.82
CA ASP A 174 13.03 17.07 10.27
C ASP A 174 14.22 16.35 10.92
N ASN A 175 14.50 16.66 12.20
CA ASN A 175 15.46 15.95 13.01
C ASN A 175 14.74 15.32 14.20
N ILE A 176 14.90 14.01 14.36
CA ILE A 176 14.33 13.23 15.45
C ILE A 176 15.44 12.39 16.08
N ASN A 177 15.70 12.60 17.36
CA ASN A 177 16.71 11.86 18.09
C ASN A 177 18.10 11.89 17.40
N GLY A 178 18.46 13.02 16.78
CA GLY A 178 19.73 13.20 16.07
C GLY A 178 19.77 12.63 14.66
N LYS A 179 18.64 12.07 14.14
CA LYS A 179 18.54 11.53 12.78
C LYS A 179 17.71 12.45 11.89
N GLU A 180 18.24 12.74 10.71
CA GLU A 180 17.50 13.46 9.68
C GLU A 180 16.45 12.55 9.03
N CYS A 181 15.25 13.08 8.81
CA CYS A 181 14.18 12.37 8.16
C CYS A 181 13.32 13.30 7.30
N SER A 182 12.57 12.71 6.38
CA SER A 182 11.52 13.39 5.63
C SER A 182 10.18 12.70 5.88
N LEU A 183 9.21 13.43 6.45
CA LEU A 183 7.85 12.96 6.61
C LEU A 183 7.01 13.46 5.44
N VAL A 184 6.48 12.54 4.66
CA VAL A 184 5.71 12.82 3.43
C VAL A 184 4.36 12.13 3.52
N ASP A 185 3.29 12.83 3.15
CA ASP A 185 1.94 12.29 3.02
C ASP A 185 1.48 12.38 1.57
N ALA A 186 1.73 11.29 0.83
CA ALA A 186 1.16 11.06 -0.48
C ALA A 186 0.56 9.65 -0.49
N ALA A 187 -0.76 9.55 -0.54
CA ALA A 187 -1.56 8.37 -0.27
C ALA A 187 -1.57 7.91 1.20
N MET A 188 -0.49 8.10 1.95
CA MET A 188 -0.40 7.85 3.39
C MET A 188 0.83 8.54 3.99
N PRO A 189 0.86 8.84 5.30
CA PRO A 189 2.05 9.38 5.93
C PRO A 189 3.15 8.31 6.06
N VAL A 190 4.30 8.59 5.47
CA VAL A 190 5.52 7.78 5.59
C VAL A 190 6.67 8.67 6.00
N VAL A 191 7.45 8.23 6.98
CA VAL A 191 8.71 8.85 7.34
C VAL A 191 9.88 8.07 6.75
N PHE A 192 10.77 8.77 6.06
CA PHE A 192 11.94 8.22 5.40
C PHE A 192 13.21 8.59 6.15
N PHE A 193 14.08 7.60 6.39
CA PHE A 193 15.39 7.74 7.01
C PHE A 193 16.47 7.10 6.15
N LYS A 194 17.70 7.56 6.29
CA LYS A 194 18.86 6.88 5.72
C LYS A 194 19.10 5.58 6.50
N ALA A 195 19.28 4.47 5.81
CA ALA A 195 19.52 3.16 6.44
C ALA A 195 20.74 3.17 7.36
N ASN A 196 21.79 3.84 6.94
CA ASN A 196 23.04 3.96 7.70
C ASN A 196 22.88 4.64 9.07
N ASP A 197 21.87 5.51 9.25
CA ASP A 197 21.58 6.17 10.53
C ASP A 197 21.10 5.18 11.60
N PHE A 198 20.71 3.98 11.18
CA PHE A 198 20.29 2.87 12.06
C PHE A 198 21.30 1.71 12.07
N GLY A 199 22.48 1.90 11.48
CA GLY A 199 23.53 0.88 11.43
C GLY A 199 23.20 -0.31 10.52
N VAL A 200 22.31 -0.12 9.54
CA VAL A 200 21.99 -1.11 8.51
C VAL A 200 22.34 -0.57 7.13
N SER A 201 22.66 -1.47 6.20
CA SER A 201 23.14 -1.10 4.86
C SER A 201 22.01 -0.80 3.87
N GLY A 202 20.80 -1.32 4.15
CA GLY A 202 19.67 -1.35 3.23
C GLY A 202 19.70 -2.55 2.27
N ASN A 203 20.66 -3.49 2.44
CA ASN A 203 20.71 -4.74 1.66
C ASN A 203 20.13 -5.93 2.43
N GLU A 204 19.82 -5.75 3.69
CA GLU A 204 19.27 -6.78 4.55
C GLU A 204 17.95 -7.31 3.99
N THR A 205 17.73 -8.60 4.16
CA THR A 205 16.44 -9.25 3.91
C THR A 205 15.39 -8.78 4.92
N HIS A 206 14.12 -8.95 4.59
CA HIS A 206 13.05 -8.63 5.53
C HIS A 206 13.11 -9.50 6.80
N LEU A 207 13.63 -10.73 6.72
CA LEU A 207 13.79 -11.60 7.88
C LEU A 207 14.88 -11.09 8.83
N GLU A 208 16.03 -10.70 8.32
CA GLU A 208 17.13 -10.12 9.12
C GLU A 208 16.68 -8.83 9.81
N LEU A 209 15.97 -7.94 9.09
CA LEU A 209 15.42 -6.72 9.68
C LEU A 209 14.39 -7.00 10.76
N ASN A 210 13.53 -8.02 10.58
CA ASN A 210 12.52 -8.41 11.57
C ASN A 210 13.13 -9.02 12.84
N GLN A 211 14.32 -9.60 12.76
CA GLN A 211 15.07 -10.10 13.90
C GLN A 211 15.81 -8.99 14.68
N ASN A 212 16.00 -7.84 14.06
CA ASN A 212 16.67 -6.69 14.68
C ASN A 212 15.69 -5.90 15.57
N LYS A 213 15.46 -6.42 16.77
CA LYS A 213 14.53 -5.80 17.75
C LYS A 213 14.91 -4.35 18.07
N LYS A 214 16.22 -4.07 18.25
CA LYS A 214 16.69 -2.72 18.56
C LYS A 214 16.26 -1.73 17.47
N LEU A 215 16.40 -2.08 16.21
CA LEU A 215 15.96 -1.27 15.06
C LEU A 215 14.44 -1.04 15.11
N ILE A 216 13.66 -2.10 15.31
CA ILE A 216 12.20 -2.01 15.34
C ILE A 216 11.72 -1.11 16.49
N ASP A 217 12.29 -1.28 17.68
CA ASP A 217 11.92 -0.50 18.85
C ASP A 217 12.27 0.99 18.67
N GLU A 218 13.48 1.30 18.18
CA GLU A 218 13.92 2.67 17.90
C GLU A 218 13.04 3.37 16.84
N MET A 219 12.72 2.68 15.75
CA MET A 219 11.78 3.20 14.74
C MET A 219 10.37 3.40 15.32
N GLY A 220 9.96 2.52 16.23
CA GLY A 220 8.69 2.64 16.96
C GLY A 220 8.60 3.93 17.79
N GLU A 221 9.64 4.23 18.55
CA GLU A 221 9.71 5.47 19.36
C GLU A 221 9.66 6.73 18.47
N ILE A 222 10.45 6.74 17.40
CA ILE A 222 10.48 7.85 16.44
C ILE A 222 9.09 8.05 15.80
N ARG A 223 8.43 6.97 15.43
CA ARG A 223 7.10 6.99 14.84
C ARG A 223 6.06 7.60 15.77
N ILE A 224 6.11 7.25 17.07
CA ILE A 224 5.21 7.80 18.10
C ILE A 224 5.45 9.30 18.27
N GLU A 225 6.69 9.74 18.31
CA GLU A 225 7.03 11.16 18.41
C GLU A 225 6.52 11.96 17.20
N LEU A 226 6.73 11.45 15.99
CA LEU A 226 6.23 12.07 14.76
C LEU A 226 4.70 12.10 14.72
N GLY A 227 4.03 11.03 15.17
CA GLY A 227 2.58 11.00 15.26
C GLY A 227 2.02 12.12 16.11
N LYS A 228 2.66 12.43 17.23
CA LYS A 228 2.31 13.57 18.07
C LYS A 228 2.52 14.91 17.37
N ARG A 229 3.67 15.09 16.70
CA ARG A 229 4.01 16.35 15.96
C ARG A 229 3.00 16.68 14.86
N ILE A 230 2.45 15.68 14.18
CA ILE A 230 1.47 15.89 13.10
C ILE A 230 0.02 15.82 13.56
N GLY A 231 -0.22 15.80 14.86
CA GLY A 231 -1.56 15.85 15.45
C GLY A 231 -2.34 14.53 15.47
N PHE A 232 -1.67 13.39 15.24
CA PHE A 232 -2.31 12.07 15.35
C PHE A 232 -2.39 11.54 16.79
N GLY A 233 -1.75 12.22 17.73
CA GLY A 233 -1.71 11.81 19.14
C GLY A 233 -0.86 10.56 19.36
N ASP A 234 -1.32 9.67 20.26
CA ASP A 234 -0.64 8.40 20.50
C ASP A 234 -0.91 7.41 19.38
N VAL A 235 0.13 7.11 18.60
CA VAL A 235 0.10 6.17 17.48
C VAL A 235 0.73 4.82 17.83
N SER A 236 0.96 4.51 19.10
CA SER A 236 1.60 3.25 19.53
C SER A 236 0.88 2.00 19.00
N LYS A 237 -0.43 2.05 18.90
CA LYS A 237 -1.30 0.99 18.36
C LYS A 237 -1.78 1.26 16.92
N SER A 238 -1.35 2.36 16.32
CA SER A 238 -1.73 2.72 14.94
C SER A 238 -0.73 2.16 13.94
N VAL A 239 -1.19 1.87 12.73
CA VAL A 239 -0.33 1.45 11.62
C VAL A 239 0.30 2.63 10.86
N ILE A 240 -0.08 3.86 11.18
CA ILE A 240 0.46 5.10 10.59
C ILE A 240 0.94 6.07 11.68
N PRO A 241 1.94 6.93 11.37
CA PRO A 241 2.74 6.95 10.15
C PRO A 241 3.55 5.66 9.96
N LYS A 242 3.88 5.33 8.71
CA LYS A 242 4.79 4.24 8.38
C LYS A 242 6.24 4.73 8.44
N VAL A 243 7.18 3.79 8.50
CA VAL A 243 8.62 4.09 8.40
C VAL A 243 9.20 3.37 7.21
N ALA A 244 10.11 4.02 6.50
CA ALA A 244 10.92 3.38 5.47
C ALA A 244 12.39 3.83 5.60
N LEU A 245 13.28 2.88 5.43
CA LEU A 245 14.71 3.12 5.32
C LEU A 245 15.10 3.20 3.85
N ILE A 246 15.92 4.18 3.49
CA ILE A 246 16.41 4.36 2.13
C ILE A 246 17.91 4.19 2.05
N SER A 247 18.39 3.71 0.93
CA SER A 247 19.80 3.57 0.62
C SER A 247 20.05 3.70 -0.88
N LYS A 248 21.33 3.73 -1.26
CA LYS A 248 21.73 3.82 -2.65
C LYS A 248 21.26 2.58 -3.42
N PRO A 249 20.61 2.75 -4.57
CA PRO A 249 20.21 1.62 -5.40
C PRO A 249 21.41 0.97 -6.08
N ASP A 250 21.27 -0.32 -6.44
CA ASP A 250 22.24 -1.03 -7.25
C ASP A 250 21.94 -0.84 -8.75
N LYS A 251 20.66 -0.89 -9.14
CA LYS A 251 20.19 -0.80 -10.52
C LYS A 251 18.96 0.06 -10.72
N GLY A 252 18.11 0.21 -9.69
CA GLY A 252 16.85 0.95 -9.76
C GLY A 252 17.01 2.45 -9.53
N SER A 253 15.88 3.11 -9.33
CA SER A 253 15.83 4.55 -9.03
C SER A 253 16.17 4.84 -7.57
N ILE A 254 15.78 3.96 -6.65
CA ILE A 254 16.06 4.06 -5.21
C ILE A 254 15.90 2.69 -4.56
N LYS A 255 16.69 2.43 -3.50
CA LYS A 255 16.53 1.24 -2.67
C LYS A 255 15.82 1.59 -1.37
N SER A 256 14.81 0.80 -0.98
CA SER A 256 14.04 1.04 0.23
C SER A 256 13.63 -0.23 0.96
N ARG A 257 13.52 -0.12 2.29
CA ARG A 257 12.99 -1.11 3.23
C ARG A 257 11.80 -0.50 3.96
N TYR A 258 10.61 -1.03 3.72
CA TYR A 258 9.34 -0.46 4.21
C TYR A 258 8.80 -1.25 5.40
N PHE A 259 8.42 -0.58 6.48
CA PHE A 259 7.96 -1.21 7.72
C PHE A 259 6.46 -0.99 7.97
N MET A 260 5.77 -2.04 8.47
CA MET A 260 4.31 -2.10 8.66
C MET A 260 3.86 -2.14 10.14
N PRO A 261 4.11 -1.26 11.04
CA PRO A 261 5.36 -0.66 11.47
C PRO A 261 6.28 -1.61 12.23
N TRP A 262 5.76 -2.76 12.73
CA TRP A 262 6.48 -3.69 13.61
C TRP A 262 7.23 -4.78 12.85
N SER A 263 7.13 -4.78 11.54
CA SER A 263 7.83 -5.72 10.67
C SER A 263 8.14 -5.11 9.32
N CYS A 264 9.27 -5.49 8.73
CA CYS A 264 9.62 -5.12 7.37
C CYS A 264 8.73 -5.88 6.37
N HIS A 265 8.18 -5.16 5.38
CA HIS A 265 7.46 -5.75 4.27
C HIS A 265 8.40 -6.59 3.41
N ASN A 266 8.00 -7.77 2.99
CA ASN A 266 8.80 -8.63 2.11
C ASN A 266 8.95 -8.09 0.68
N GLY A 267 8.00 -7.31 0.19
CA GLY A 267 8.06 -6.51 -1.03
C GLY A 267 7.94 -5.02 -0.70
N TYR A 268 7.04 -4.31 -1.39
CA TYR A 268 6.75 -2.90 -1.13
C TYR A 268 5.23 -2.64 -1.19
N ALA A 269 4.74 -1.69 -0.39
CA ALA A 269 3.33 -1.30 -0.45
C ALA A 269 3.14 -0.23 -1.54
N ILE A 270 2.10 -0.37 -2.38
CA ILE A 270 1.80 0.58 -3.47
C ILE A 270 1.62 2.01 -2.93
N THR A 271 0.86 2.20 -1.84
CA THR A 271 0.70 3.53 -1.23
C THR A 271 2.02 4.08 -0.66
N GLY A 272 2.92 3.20 -0.21
CA GLY A 272 4.27 3.57 0.20
C GLY A 272 5.15 3.97 -0.97
N SER A 273 4.98 3.35 -2.15
CA SER A 273 5.74 3.70 -3.35
C SER A 273 5.38 5.07 -3.89
N ILE A 274 4.11 5.47 -3.80
CA ILE A 274 3.65 6.82 -4.16
C ILE A 274 4.34 7.86 -3.26
N CYS A 275 4.37 7.61 -1.95
CA CYS A 275 5.08 8.47 -1.00
C CYS A 275 6.58 8.56 -1.31
N LEU A 276 7.21 7.42 -1.59
CA LEU A 276 8.65 7.38 -1.90
C LEU A 276 8.96 8.13 -3.19
N LEU A 277 8.14 7.96 -4.24
CA LEU A 277 8.27 8.72 -5.47
C LEU A 277 8.13 10.23 -5.22
N ALA A 278 7.10 10.66 -4.49
CA ALA A 278 6.89 12.07 -4.14
C ALA A 278 8.08 12.63 -3.34
N ALA A 279 8.58 11.87 -2.36
CA ALA A 279 9.74 12.24 -1.58
C ALA A 279 11.00 12.34 -2.45
N SER A 280 11.24 11.38 -3.34
CA SER A 280 12.43 11.31 -4.20
C SER A 280 12.48 12.45 -5.20
N LYS A 281 11.36 12.79 -5.82
CA LYS A 281 11.25 13.92 -6.76
C LYS A 281 11.22 15.29 -6.04
N SER A 282 10.97 15.34 -4.74
CA SER A 282 10.98 16.58 -3.95
C SER A 282 12.40 16.94 -3.52
N LYS A 283 13.07 17.80 -4.29
CA LYS A 283 14.44 18.26 -3.99
C LYS A 283 14.55 18.80 -2.55
N GLY A 284 15.56 18.32 -1.82
CA GLY A 284 15.84 18.71 -0.45
C GLY A 284 15.16 17.81 0.61
N THR A 285 14.64 16.66 0.24
CA THR A 285 14.28 15.58 1.15
C THR A 285 15.45 14.60 1.31
N VAL A 286 15.44 13.76 2.35
CA VAL A 286 16.45 12.70 2.50
C VAL A 286 16.42 11.69 1.35
N CYS A 287 15.27 11.53 0.68
CA CYS A 287 15.11 10.62 -0.46
C CYS A 287 15.76 11.17 -1.73
N SER A 288 15.72 12.50 -1.93
CA SER A 288 16.26 13.13 -3.13
C SER A 288 17.77 12.93 -3.29
N ASP A 289 18.50 12.70 -2.19
CA ASP A 289 19.96 12.45 -2.20
C ASP A 289 20.32 11.07 -2.74
N PHE A 290 19.38 10.11 -2.67
CA PHE A 290 19.56 8.72 -3.10
C PHE A 290 18.85 8.41 -4.42
N TYR A 291 18.02 9.34 -4.90
CA TYR A 291 17.29 9.16 -6.14
C TYR A 291 18.22 9.24 -7.36
N SER A 292 18.15 8.23 -8.20
CA SER A 292 18.79 8.19 -9.51
C SER A 292 17.70 8.18 -10.58
N ASP A 293 17.71 9.17 -11.46
CA ASP A 293 16.82 9.16 -12.64
C ASP A 293 17.40 8.19 -13.67
N TYR A 294 17.07 6.91 -13.51
CA TYR A 294 17.68 5.80 -14.26
C TYR A 294 16.90 5.46 -15.53
N SER A 295 15.76 6.09 -15.78
CA SER A 295 14.94 5.69 -16.92
C SER A 295 14.69 6.83 -17.91
N ASP A 296 15.07 6.59 -19.16
CA ASP A 296 14.68 7.39 -20.34
C ASP A 296 13.15 7.41 -20.60
N LYS A 297 12.34 6.76 -19.74
CA LYS A 297 10.90 6.53 -19.95
C LYS A 297 10.00 6.99 -18.80
N GLY A 298 10.50 7.79 -17.84
CA GLY A 298 9.69 8.23 -16.70
C GLY A 298 9.34 7.12 -15.68
N ASN A 299 9.95 5.96 -15.76
CA ASN A 299 9.74 4.86 -14.83
C ASN A 299 10.46 5.12 -13.51
N PHE A 300 9.83 4.77 -12.40
CA PHE A 300 10.42 4.82 -11.07
C PHE A 300 10.51 3.40 -10.51
N GLU A 301 11.73 2.91 -10.33
CA GLU A 301 11.98 1.55 -9.90
C GLU A 301 12.51 1.51 -8.47
N ILE A 302 11.78 0.83 -7.58
CA ILE A 302 12.10 0.69 -6.15
C ILE A 302 12.71 -0.69 -5.93
N GLU A 303 13.96 -0.74 -5.50
CA GLU A 303 14.57 -1.99 -5.03
C GLU A 303 14.10 -2.31 -3.60
N HIS A 304 13.48 -3.47 -3.41
CA HIS A 304 12.95 -3.96 -2.14
C HIS A 304 13.51 -5.35 -1.79
N PRO A 305 13.21 -5.95 -0.61
CA PRO A 305 13.87 -7.19 -0.16
C PRO A 305 13.78 -8.40 -1.11
N THR A 306 12.77 -8.47 -1.97
CA THR A 306 12.53 -9.63 -2.85
C THR A 306 12.63 -9.29 -4.34
N GLY A 307 13.10 -8.10 -4.69
CA GLY A 307 13.26 -7.67 -6.09
C GLY A 307 12.98 -6.19 -6.28
N CYS A 308 12.31 -5.84 -7.38
CA CYS A 308 11.99 -4.47 -7.74
C CYS A 308 10.49 -4.28 -7.93
N LEU A 309 10.01 -3.11 -7.56
CA LEU A 309 8.68 -2.61 -7.90
C LEU A 309 8.83 -1.50 -8.93
N LEU A 310 8.23 -1.71 -10.10
CA LEU A 310 8.16 -0.69 -11.14
C LEU A 310 6.91 0.17 -10.94
N TYR A 311 7.10 1.47 -10.84
CA TYR A 311 6.05 2.47 -10.87
C TYR A 311 6.20 3.29 -12.15
N THR A 312 5.16 3.30 -13.00
CA THR A 312 5.14 4.11 -14.20
C THR A 312 4.41 5.40 -13.92
N SER A 313 5.05 6.56 -14.10
CA SER A 313 4.34 7.84 -14.14
C SER A 313 3.98 8.12 -15.60
N ASP A 314 2.69 8.21 -15.91
CA ASP A 314 2.27 8.72 -17.20
C ASP A 314 2.58 10.23 -17.26
N ALA A 315 3.24 10.71 -18.31
CA ALA A 315 3.63 12.10 -18.48
C ALA A 315 2.42 13.07 -18.50
N ALA A 316 1.19 12.54 -18.61
CA ALA A 316 -0.05 13.31 -18.48
C ALA A 316 -0.43 13.65 -17.04
N ASP A 317 0.13 12.95 -16.04
CA ASP A 317 -0.17 13.11 -14.61
C ASP A 317 0.81 14.03 -13.86
N ASP A 318 1.78 14.62 -14.54
CA ASP A 318 2.73 15.59 -13.96
C ASP A 318 2.06 16.86 -13.38
N ARG A 319 0.75 17.02 -13.55
CA ARG A 319 -0.02 18.13 -12.95
C ARG A 319 -0.34 17.96 -11.47
N SER A 320 -0.20 16.76 -10.91
CA SER A 320 -0.44 16.48 -9.50
C SER A 320 0.79 16.64 -8.60
N TRP A 321 1.95 16.97 -9.17
CA TRP A 321 3.25 17.03 -8.48
C TRP A 321 3.92 18.41 -8.45
N VAL A 322 3.19 19.49 -8.73
CA VAL A 322 3.70 20.88 -8.65
C VAL A 322 3.38 21.51 -7.30
#